data_82a41e5c2d5c2132a13408f76c97f9f6
#
_entry.id   82a41e5c2d5c2132a13408f76c97f9f6
#
_cell.length_a   1.000
_cell.length_b   1.000
_cell.length_c   1.000
_cell.angle_alpha   90.00
_cell.angle_beta   90.00
_cell.angle_gamma   90.00
#
_symmetry.space_group_name_H-M   'P 1'
#
loop_
_entity.id
_entity.type
_entity.pdbx_description
1 polymer ?
#
loop_
_entity_poly.entity_id
_entity_poly.type
_entity_poly.pdbx_seq_one_letter_code
_entity_poly.pdbx_strand_id
1 'polypeptide(L)'
;MLFRSAEVADILQIPAFLSRQTALLQAAARTGRTVNVKKGQFLAPSDMQNAVDKIVAVGGERILLTERGTTFGYGDLVVDMRGLVTMRETGWPVLYDATHSLQRPGGAETRGDRRFAVPLMRAAVACGLDGLFFEAHPDPDRALSDAATQLPLAQVAAFLDEAVRVHESLQEAARG
;
A
#
# COMPACT_ATOMS: atom_id res chain seq x y z
N MET A 1 -6.96 -21.65 -2.94
CA MET A 1 -7.36 -20.53 -2.05
C MET A 1 -7.76 -19.29 -2.87
N LEU A 2 -6.96 -18.77 -3.81
CA LEU A 2 -7.29 -17.58 -4.63
C LEU A 2 -8.64 -17.62 -5.34
N PHE A 3 -9.00 -18.75 -5.94
CA PHE A 3 -10.29 -18.88 -6.64
C PHE A 3 -11.49 -18.70 -5.71
N ARG A 4 -11.44 -19.24 -4.50
CA ARG A 4 -12.51 -19.03 -3.50
C ARG A 4 -12.57 -17.58 -3.02
N SER A 5 -11.42 -16.91 -2.85
CA SER A 5 -11.39 -15.50 -2.50
C SER A 5 -12.03 -14.65 -3.60
N ALA A 6 -11.80 -14.99 -4.87
CA ALA A 6 -12.36 -14.28 -6.01
C ALA A 6 -13.91 -14.39 -6.14
N GLU A 7 -14.54 -15.38 -5.49
CA GLU A 7 -15.99 -15.51 -5.46
C GLU A 7 -16.67 -14.42 -4.61
N VAL A 8 -15.95 -13.90 -3.59
CA VAL A 8 -16.50 -12.97 -2.59
C VAL A 8 -15.78 -11.62 -2.53
N ALA A 9 -14.52 -11.55 -2.98
CA ALA A 9 -13.72 -10.34 -2.92
C ALA A 9 -13.66 -9.64 -4.28
N ASP A 10 -13.79 -8.31 -4.29
CA ASP A 10 -13.65 -7.49 -5.49
C ASP A 10 -12.19 -7.19 -5.82
N ILE A 11 -11.34 -7.14 -4.79
CA ILE A 11 -9.90 -6.89 -4.91
C ILE A 11 -9.15 -8.04 -4.25
N LEU A 12 -8.23 -8.65 -5.00
CA LEU A 12 -7.31 -9.66 -4.48
C LEU A 12 -5.96 -9.00 -4.17
N GLN A 13 -5.55 -9.05 -2.90
CA GLN A 13 -4.27 -8.49 -2.49
C GLN A 13 -3.17 -9.54 -2.53
N ILE A 14 -2.06 -9.21 -3.18
CA ILE A 14 -0.81 -9.97 -3.15
C ILE A 14 0.11 -9.37 -2.08
N PRO A 15 0.45 -10.12 -1.03
CA PRO A 15 1.32 -9.66 0.03
C PRO A 15 2.71 -9.27 -0.49
N ALA A 16 3.37 -8.32 0.18
CA ALA A 16 4.67 -7.80 -0.21
C ALA A 16 5.74 -8.88 -0.39
N PHE A 17 5.80 -9.86 0.51
CA PHE A 17 6.76 -10.97 0.42
C PHE A 17 6.53 -11.88 -0.79
N LEU A 18 5.32 -11.89 -1.36
CA LEU A 18 4.93 -12.72 -2.49
C LEU A 18 4.84 -11.94 -3.81
N SER A 19 5.19 -10.65 -3.80
CA SER A 19 5.07 -9.75 -4.96
C SER A 19 5.84 -10.20 -6.21
N ARG A 20 6.87 -11.04 -6.05
CA ARG A 20 7.64 -11.60 -7.16
C ARG A 20 7.13 -12.96 -7.68
N GLN A 21 6.17 -13.59 -7.02
CA GLN A 21 5.69 -14.94 -7.34
C GLN A 21 4.84 -14.95 -8.62
N THR A 22 5.45 -15.27 -9.75
CA THR A 22 4.82 -15.22 -11.07
C THR A 22 3.53 -16.03 -11.12
N ALA A 23 3.54 -17.28 -10.63
CA ALA A 23 2.37 -18.15 -10.64
C ALA A 23 1.20 -17.57 -9.82
N LEU A 24 1.49 -16.92 -8.68
CA LEU A 24 0.49 -16.29 -7.83
C LEU A 24 -0.13 -15.05 -8.50
N LEU A 25 0.71 -14.16 -9.04
CA LEU A 25 0.27 -12.97 -9.77
C LEU A 25 -0.63 -13.34 -10.96
N GLN A 26 -0.18 -14.30 -11.76
CA GLN A 26 -0.95 -14.78 -12.92
C GLN A 26 -2.23 -15.49 -12.53
N ALA A 27 -2.24 -16.30 -11.46
CA ALA A 27 -3.45 -16.94 -10.97
C ALA A 27 -4.47 -15.91 -10.47
N ALA A 28 -4.02 -14.86 -9.76
CA ALA A 28 -4.90 -13.77 -9.34
C ALA A 28 -5.48 -13.02 -10.56
N ALA A 29 -4.65 -12.68 -11.55
CA ALA A 29 -5.09 -11.99 -12.76
C ALA A 29 -6.15 -12.77 -13.55
N ARG A 30 -5.98 -14.10 -13.68
CA ARG A 30 -6.93 -14.98 -14.39
C ARG A 30 -8.32 -15.05 -13.75
N THR A 31 -8.49 -14.58 -12.52
CA THR A 31 -9.81 -14.48 -11.88
C THR A 31 -10.66 -13.34 -12.42
N GLY A 32 -10.07 -12.39 -13.17
CA GLY A 32 -10.74 -11.18 -13.64
C GLY A 32 -11.01 -10.13 -12.55
N ARG A 33 -10.58 -10.40 -11.32
CA ARG A 33 -10.68 -9.43 -10.21
C ARG A 33 -9.54 -8.42 -10.25
N THR A 34 -9.74 -7.28 -9.61
CA THR A 34 -8.66 -6.32 -9.40
C THR A 34 -7.56 -6.93 -8.55
N VAL A 35 -6.30 -6.82 -8.99
CA VAL A 35 -5.14 -7.35 -8.29
C VAL A 35 -4.36 -6.19 -7.68
N ASN A 36 -4.36 -6.09 -6.36
CA ASN A 36 -3.52 -5.14 -5.63
C ASN A 36 -2.19 -5.82 -5.25
N VAL A 37 -1.09 -5.33 -5.80
CA VAL A 37 0.25 -5.85 -5.50
C VAL A 37 0.96 -4.93 -4.53
N LYS A 38 1.18 -5.40 -3.29
CA LYS A 38 2.03 -4.67 -2.33
C LYS A 38 3.50 -4.81 -2.72
N LYS A 39 4.20 -3.68 -2.84
CA LYS A 39 5.63 -3.68 -3.13
C LYS A 39 6.41 -4.39 -2.03
N GLY A 40 7.28 -5.33 -2.41
CA GLY A 40 8.20 -5.95 -1.45
C GLY A 40 9.18 -4.93 -0.86
N GLN A 41 9.48 -5.07 0.45
CA GLN A 41 10.43 -4.19 1.13
C GLN A 41 11.84 -4.23 0.52
N PHE A 42 12.13 -5.27 -0.23
CA PHE A 42 13.40 -5.56 -0.91
C PHE A 42 13.41 -5.14 -2.38
N LEU A 43 12.31 -4.56 -2.89
CA LEU A 43 12.18 -4.15 -4.29
C LEU A 43 12.40 -2.65 -4.45
N ALA A 44 13.08 -2.26 -5.52
CA ALA A 44 13.04 -0.89 -5.99
C ALA A 44 11.63 -0.56 -6.54
N PRO A 45 11.17 0.70 -6.45
CA PRO A 45 9.87 1.10 -7.01
C PRO A 45 9.71 0.76 -8.50
N SER A 46 10.77 0.92 -9.30
CA SER A 46 10.79 0.56 -10.72
C SER A 46 10.61 -0.94 -10.98
N ASP A 47 10.98 -1.81 -10.04
CA ASP A 47 10.82 -3.26 -10.18
C ASP A 47 9.34 -3.70 -10.16
N MET A 48 8.44 -2.81 -9.76
CA MET A 48 7.00 -3.09 -9.79
C MET A 48 6.48 -3.25 -11.23
N GLN A 49 7.17 -2.69 -12.22
CA GLN A 49 6.88 -2.97 -13.63
C GLN A 49 6.93 -4.48 -13.94
N ASN A 50 7.87 -5.21 -13.35
CA ASN A 50 7.95 -6.66 -13.54
C ASN A 50 6.71 -7.41 -13.00
N ALA A 51 6.08 -6.90 -11.93
CA ALA A 51 4.84 -7.48 -11.43
C ALA A 51 3.66 -7.17 -12.36
N VAL A 52 3.59 -5.94 -12.86
CA VAL A 52 2.62 -5.51 -13.87
C VAL A 52 2.71 -6.38 -15.12
N ASP A 53 3.90 -6.53 -15.68
CA ASP A 53 4.13 -7.32 -16.91
C ASP A 53 3.65 -8.76 -16.76
N LYS A 54 3.85 -9.38 -15.60
CA LYS A 54 3.39 -10.75 -15.33
C LYS A 54 1.88 -10.87 -15.30
N ILE A 55 1.19 -9.85 -14.81
CA ILE A 55 -0.28 -9.79 -14.75
C ILE A 55 -0.83 -9.53 -16.15
N VAL A 56 -0.29 -8.56 -16.87
CA VAL A 56 -0.70 -8.20 -18.23
C VAL A 56 -0.45 -9.34 -19.20
N ALA A 57 0.65 -10.08 -19.06
CA ALA A 57 0.99 -11.23 -19.91
C ALA A 57 -0.08 -12.35 -19.93
N VAL A 58 -1.01 -12.35 -18.98
CA VAL A 58 -2.13 -13.33 -18.94
C VAL A 58 -3.49 -12.64 -19.08
N GLY A 59 -3.52 -11.41 -19.61
CA GLY A 59 -4.74 -10.64 -19.86
C GLY A 59 -5.32 -9.94 -18.63
N GLY A 60 -4.52 -9.68 -17.60
CA GLY A 60 -4.96 -8.88 -16.45
C GLY A 60 -5.02 -7.39 -16.80
N GLU A 61 -6.20 -6.77 -16.58
CA GLU A 61 -6.50 -5.37 -16.95
C GLU A 61 -6.87 -4.50 -15.74
N ARG A 62 -6.76 -5.02 -14.52
CA ARG A 62 -7.15 -4.33 -13.28
C ARG A 62 -6.07 -4.50 -12.24
N ILE A 63 -5.18 -3.53 -12.16
CA ILE A 63 -4.00 -3.58 -11.29
C ILE A 63 -3.98 -2.37 -10.38
N LEU A 64 -3.66 -2.58 -9.11
CA LEU A 64 -3.29 -1.56 -8.15
C LEU A 64 -1.90 -1.89 -7.62
N LEU A 65 -1.08 -0.88 -7.42
CA LEU A 65 0.24 -1.01 -6.81
C LEU A 65 0.23 -0.32 -5.45
N THR A 66 0.80 -0.95 -4.43
CA THR A 66 0.81 -0.36 -3.08
C THR A 66 2.22 -0.22 -2.55
N GLU A 67 2.64 1.01 -2.28
CA GLU A 67 3.86 1.32 -1.54
C GLU A 67 3.65 1.05 -0.05
N ARG A 68 4.57 0.32 0.58
CA ARG A 68 4.50 -0.03 2.00
C ARG A 68 5.84 0.05 2.73
N GLY A 69 6.78 0.77 2.19
CA GLY A 69 8.11 0.94 2.75
C GLY A 69 9.13 -0.05 2.22
N THR A 70 10.38 0.34 2.38
CA THR A 70 11.57 -0.42 1.97
C THR A 70 12.42 -0.70 3.20
N THR A 71 13.02 -1.89 3.25
CA THR A 71 14.01 -2.22 4.28
C THR A 71 15.22 -1.30 4.13
N PHE A 72 15.53 -0.62 5.23
CA PHE A 72 16.64 0.31 5.33
C PHE A 72 17.35 0.10 6.67
N GLY A 73 18.44 0.84 6.95
CA GLY A 73 19.13 0.79 8.23
C GLY A 73 18.26 1.18 9.43
N TYR A 74 18.79 1.08 10.65
CA TYR A 74 18.14 1.45 11.92
C TYR A 74 16.96 0.56 12.36
N GLY A 75 16.71 -0.56 11.68
CA GLY A 75 15.58 -1.45 11.99
C GLY A 75 14.20 -0.89 11.65
N ASP A 76 14.11 0.25 10.98
CA ASP A 76 12.88 0.84 10.48
C ASP A 76 12.68 0.55 8.99
N LEU A 77 11.42 0.56 8.54
CA LEU A 77 11.10 0.73 7.14
C LEU A 77 11.12 2.22 6.79
N VAL A 78 11.56 2.53 5.58
CA VAL A 78 11.58 3.88 5.04
C VAL A 78 10.71 3.95 3.80
N VAL A 79 9.89 4.98 3.69
CA VAL A 79 9.16 5.29 2.45
C VAL A 79 9.95 6.32 1.67
N ASP A 80 10.47 5.93 0.52
CA ASP A 80 10.99 6.88 -0.45
C ASP A 80 9.79 7.45 -1.23
N MET A 81 9.42 8.68 -0.94
CA MET A 81 8.28 9.35 -1.57
C MET A 81 8.42 9.48 -3.09
N ARG A 82 9.65 9.51 -3.62
CA ARG A 82 9.91 9.45 -5.08
C ARG A 82 9.42 8.12 -5.68
N GLY A 83 9.39 7.07 -4.86
CA GLY A 83 8.92 5.75 -5.27
C GLY A 83 7.45 5.74 -5.70
N LEU A 84 6.61 6.58 -5.10
CA LEU A 84 5.21 6.75 -5.52
C LEU A 84 5.12 7.29 -6.94
N VAL A 85 5.93 8.31 -7.25
CA VAL A 85 6.01 8.90 -8.60
C VAL A 85 6.52 7.86 -9.61
N THR A 86 7.62 7.17 -9.27
CA THR A 86 8.21 6.13 -10.14
C THR A 86 7.23 4.99 -10.42
N MET A 87 6.50 4.52 -9.41
CA MET A 87 5.50 3.46 -9.63
C MET A 87 4.33 3.92 -10.51
N ARG A 88 3.94 5.20 -10.47
CA ARG A 88 2.91 5.73 -11.36
C ARG A 88 3.32 5.76 -12.83
N GLU A 89 4.62 5.76 -13.15
CA GLU A 89 5.13 5.64 -14.52
C GLU A 89 4.73 4.32 -15.19
N THR A 90 4.35 3.30 -14.41
CA THR A 90 3.77 2.06 -14.93
C THR A 90 2.40 2.25 -15.60
N GLY A 91 1.75 3.41 -15.41
CA GLY A 91 0.41 3.72 -15.89
C GLY A 91 -0.73 3.13 -15.04
N TRP A 92 -0.43 2.49 -13.92
CA TRP A 92 -1.42 1.91 -13.01
C TRP A 92 -1.58 2.73 -11.73
N PRO A 93 -2.78 2.71 -11.11
CA PRO A 93 -3.01 3.43 -9.87
C PRO A 93 -2.09 2.96 -8.75
N VAL A 94 -1.58 3.92 -7.97
CA VAL A 94 -0.67 3.69 -6.86
C VAL A 94 -1.30 4.11 -5.54
N LEU A 95 -1.30 3.19 -4.58
CA LEU A 95 -1.76 3.40 -3.22
C LEU A 95 -0.58 3.52 -2.27
N TYR A 96 -0.77 4.26 -1.20
CA TYR A 96 0.13 4.30 -0.06
C TYR A 96 -0.46 3.54 1.13
N ASP A 97 0.32 2.63 1.71
CA ASP A 97 -0.04 1.86 2.90
C ASP A 97 0.43 2.59 4.16
N ALA A 98 -0.50 3.26 4.83
CA ALA A 98 -0.25 4.05 6.03
C ALA A 98 -0.18 3.21 7.32
N THR A 99 -0.26 1.89 7.23
CA THR A 99 -0.11 0.97 8.37
C THR A 99 1.24 0.25 8.31
N HIS A 100 1.47 -0.49 7.23
CA HIS A 100 2.64 -1.35 7.15
C HIS A 100 3.94 -0.60 6.84
N SER A 101 3.86 0.61 6.29
CA SER A 101 5.02 1.48 6.11
C SER A 101 5.62 1.99 7.44
N LEU A 102 4.86 1.89 8.53
CA LEU A 102 5.26 2.33 9.87
C LEU A 102 5.91 1.20 10.70
N GLN A 103 5.98 0.00 10.15
CA GLN A 103 6.53 -1.16 10.85
C GLN A 103 8.03 -1.01 11.09
N ARG A 104 8.46 -1.60 12.21
CA ARG A 104 9.87 -1.84 12.55
C ARG A 104 10.14 -3.34 12.46
N PRO A 105 10.66 -3.83 11.34
CA PRO A 105 10.93 -5.25 11.15
C PRO A 105 11.93 -5.79 12.19
N GLY A 106 11.73 -7.05 12.58
CA GLY A 106 12.60 -7.77 13.49
C GLY A 106 12.01 -7.91 14.90
N GLY A 107 12.44 -8.98 15.59
CA GLY A 107 11.90 -9.39 16.88
C GLY A 107 10.77 -10.41 16.76
N ALA A 108 10.19 -10.79 17.90
CA ALA A 108 9.11 -11.79 17.98
C ALA A 108 7.74 -11.21 17.59
N GLU A 109 7.57 -9.90 17.69
CA GLU A 109 6.32 -9.20 17.42
C GLU A 109 6.54 -8.05 16.42
N THR A 110 5.51 -7.73 15.65
CA THR A 110 5.50 -6.58 14.76
C THR A 110 5.50 -5.30 15.59
N ARG A 111 6.59 -4.55 15.52
CA ARG A 111 6.72 -3.23 16.15
C ARG A 111 6.49 -2.14 15.13
N GLY A 112 6.27 -0.92 15.59
CA GLY A 112 6.10 0.25 14.74
C GLY A 112 5.77 1.50 15.54
N ASP A 113 5.47 2.59 14.82
CA ASP A 113 5.14 3.86 15.47
C ASP A 113 4.06 4.60 14.67
N ARG A 114 2.81 4.48 15.15
CA ARG A 114 1.64 5.12 14.52
C ARG A 114 1.66 6.66 14.53
N ARG A 115 2.56 7.29 15.30
CA ARG A 115 2.72 8.76 15.27
C ARG A 115 3.10 9.27 13.89
N PHE A 116 3.72 8.43 13.07
CA PHE A 116 4.09 8.78 11.71
C PHE A 116 2.97 8.57 10.68
N ALA A 117 1.81 8.02 11.06
CA ALA A 117 0.72 7.75 10.11
C ALA A 117 0.26 9.02 9.38
N VAL A 118 -0.10 10.06 10.13
CA VAL A 118 -0.56 11.32 9.53
C VAL A 118 0.56 12.07 8.79
N PRO A 119 1.76 12.27 9.35
CA PRO A 119 2.85 12.93 8.62
C PRO A 119 3.20 12.25 7.30
N LEU A 120 3.33 10.93 7.28
CA LEU A 120 3.68 10.21 6.06
C LEU A 120 2.51 10.14 5.06
N MET A 121 1.27 10.03 5.55
CA MET A 121 0.08 10.13 4.69
C MET A 121 0.03 11.47 3.97
N ARG A 122 0.25 12.60 4.67
CA ARG A 122 0.32 13.94 4.06
C ARG A 122 1.38 14.01 2.96
N ALA A 123 2.58 13.51 3.24
CA ALA A 123 3.67 13.48 2.27
C ALA A 123 3.32 12.63 1.05
N ALA A 124 2.71 11.46 1.25
CA ALA A 124 2.29 10.56 0.18
C ALA A 124 1.18 11.19 -0.69
N VAL A 125 0.17 11.81 -0.07
CA VAL A 125 -0.89 12.54 -0.80
C VAL A 125 -0.28 13.69 -1.61
N ALA A 126 0.69 14.42 -1.03
CA ALA A 126 1.38 15.50 -1.73
C ALA A 126 2.19 15.04 -2.95
N CYS A 127 2.63 13.78 -2.99
CA CYS A 127 3.29 13.18 -4.16
C CYS A 127 2.30 12.78 -5.28
N GLY A 128 0.98 12.91 -5.05
CA GLY A 128 -0.03 12.62 -6.06
C GLY A 128 -0.34 11.13 -6.19
N LEU A 129 -0.70 10.47 -5.11
CA LEU A 129 -1.19 9.07 -5.13
C LEU A 129 -2.67 8.97 -5.54
N ASP A 130 -3.09 7.75 -5.87
CA ASP A 130 -4.45 7.47 -6.33
C ASP A 130 -5.35 6.93 -5.20
N GLY A 131 -4.77 6.52 -4.07
CA GLY A 131 -5.55 6.06 -2.92
C GLY A 131 -4.70 5.71 -1.70
N LEU A 132 -5.38 5.46 -0.59
CA LEU A 132 -4.79 5.05 0.68
C LEU A 132 -5.20 3.62 1.02
N PHE A 133 -4.27 2.88 1.59
CA PHE A 133 -4.52 1.65 2.32
C PHE A 133 -4.16 1.89 3.79
N PHE A 134 -5.02 1.48 4.70
CA PHE A 134 -4.70 1.45 6.14
C PHE A 134 -5.56 0.42 6.85
N GLU A 135 -5.08 -0.01 8.00
CA GLU A 135 -5.82 -0.88 8.92
C GLU A 135 -6.28 -0.07 10.13
N ALA A 136 -7.47 -0.37 10.62
CA ALA A 136 -8.04 0.25 11.80
C ALA A 136 -8.67 -0.80 12.72
N HIS A 137 -8.56 -0.56 14.02
CA HIS A 137 -9.14 -1.42 15.03
C HIS A 137 -9.82 -0.57 16.12
N PRO A 138 -10.95 -1.00 16.71
CA PRO A 138 -11.59 -0.29 17.82
C PRO A 138 -10.64 -0.04 19.00
N ASP A 139 -9.80 -1.03 19.30
CA ASP A 139 -8.77 -0.98 20.35
C ASP A 139 -7.47 -1.61 19.78
N PRO A 140 -6.59 -0.81 19.14
CA PRO A 140 -5.41 -1.34 18.45
C PRO A 140 -4.47 -2.15 19.35
N ASP A 141 -4.40 -1.85 20.65
CA ASP A 141 -3.51 -2.56 21.57
C ASP A 141 -3.98 -4.02 21.82
N ARG A 142 -5.21 -4.34 21.44
CA ARG A 142 -5.79 -5.69 21.45
C ARG A 142 -5.88 -6.34 20.08
N ALA A 143 -5.36 -5.70 19.03
CA ALA A 143 -5.32 -6.27 17.70
C ALA A 143 -4.42 -7.52 17.66
N LEU A 144 -4.81 -8.53 16.87
CA LEU A 144 -4.05 -9.78 16.73
C LEU A 144 -2.76 -9.60 15.92
N SER A 145 -2.67 -8.55 15.12
CA SER A 145 -1.48 -8.17 14.36
C SER A 145 -1.38 -6.64 14.29
N ASP A 146 -0.19 -6.14 14.01
CA ASP A 146 0.07 -4.74 13.70
C ASP A 146 -0.46 -3.72 14.73
N ALA A 147 -0.60 -4.14 15.99
CA ALA A 147 -1.12 -3.33 17.09
C ALA A 147 -0.46 -1.94 17.19
N ALA A 148 0.86 -1.87 16.97
CA ALA A 148 1.62 -0.63 17.07
C ALA A 148 1.40 0.36 15.91
N THR A 149 0.83 -0.09 14.78
CA THR A 149 0.70 0.70 13.54
C THR A 149 -0.73 0.88 13.06
N GLN A 150 -1.69 0.06 13.52
CA GLN A 150 -3.09 0.24 13.20
C GLN A 150 -3.65 1.55 13.77
N LEU A 151 -4.57 2.18 13.03
CA LEU A 151 -5.27 3.37 13.49
C LEU A 151 -6.38 2.99 14.48
N PRO A 152 -6.59 3.76 15.56
CA PRO A 152 -7.83 3.69 16.32
C PRO A 152 -9.02 4.00 15.42
N LEU A 153 -10.05 3.16 15.44
CA LEU A 153 -11.25 3.34 14.59
C LEU A 153 -11.88 4.73 14.77
N ALA A 154 -11.85 5.26 15.98
CA ALA A 154 -12.36 6.60 16.29
C ALA A 154 -11.59 7.75 15.60
N GLN A 155 -10.36 7.49 15.11
CA GLN A 155 -9.53 8.48 14.43
C GLN A 155 -9.63 8.41 12.89
N VAL A 156 -10.31 7.40 12.34
CA VAL A 156 -10.36 7.17 10.89
C VAL A 156 -10.99 8.35 10.15
N ALA A 157 -12.12 8.88 10.64
CA ALA A 157 -12.76 10.03 9.98
C ALA A 157 -11.81 11.23 9.88
N ALA A 158 -11.19 11.62 11.00
CA ALA A 158 -10.24 12.74 11.02
C ALA A 158 -9.01 12.49 10.13
N PHE A 159 -8.53 11.23 10.04
CA PHE A 159 -7.43 10.84 9.17
C PHE A 159 -7.80 11.01 7.69
N LEU A 160 -9.01 10.60 7.30
CA LEU A 160 -9.49 10.75 5.93
C LEU A 160 -9.78 12.21 5.57
N ASP A 161 -10.40 12.97 6.47
CA ASP A 161 -10.65 14.41 6.28
C ASP A 161 -9.34 15.18 6.06
N GLU A 162 -8.29 14.79 6.77
CA GLU A 162 -6.97 15.37 6.60
C GLU A 162 -6.36 15.03 5.23
N ALA A 163 -6.49 13.79 4.77
CA ALA A 163 -6.02 13.37 3.46
C ALA A 163 -6.74 14.14 2.34
N VAL A 164 -8.06 14.29 2.45
CA VAL A 164 -8.88 15.05 1.50
C VAL A 164 -8.45 16.52 1.47
N ARG A 165 -8.28 17.17 2.63
CA ARG A 165 -7.81 18.57 2.70
C ARG A 165 -6.46 18.79 2.00
N VAL A 166 -5.50 17.89 2.21
CA VAL A 166 -4.20 17.97 1.52
C VAL A 166 -4.40 17.83 0.02
N HIS A 167 -5.20 16.86 -0.42
CA HIS A 167 -5.48 16.64 -1.84
C HIS A 167 -6.14 17.88 -2.49
N GLU A 168 -7.17 18.42 -1.88
CA GLU A 168 -7.90 19.60 -2.38
C GLU A 168 -7.01 20.83 -2.48
N SER A 169 -6.17 21.09 -1.47
CA SER A 169 -5.24 22.22 -1.49
C SER A 169 -4.26 22.17 -2.66
N LEU A 170 -3.83 20.96 -3.06
CA LEU A 170 -2.96 20.76 -4.22
C LEU A 170 -3.70 20.98 -5.54
N GLN A 171 -4.96 20.57 -5.62
CA GLN A 171 -5.80 20.79 -6.80
C GLN A 171 -6.09 22.29 -7.02
N GLU A 172 -6.32 23.03 -5.94
CA GLU A 172 -6.49 24.47 -6.01
C GLU A 172 -5.22 25.18 -6.48
N ALA A 173 -4.06 24.81 -5.91
CA ALA A 173 -2.78 25.37 -6.31
C ALA A 173 -2.40 25.07 -7.78
N ALA A 174 -2.88 23.97 -8.35
CA ALA A 174 -2.62 23.62 -9.74
C ALA A 174 -3.53 24.36 -10.74
N ARG A 175 -4.60 25.03 -10.27
CA ARG A 175 -5.56 25.78 -11.10
C ARG A 175 -5.28 27.31 -11.15
N GLY A 176 -4.45 27.81 -10.23
CA GLY A 176 -4.05 29.22 -10.15
C GLY A 176 -2.71 29.48 -10.83
#